data_a9156f40619660089a22dd9a37a14efb
#
_entry.id   a9156f40619660089a22dd9a37a14efb
#
_cell.length_a   1.000
_cell.length_b   1.000
_cell.length_c   1.000
_cell.angle_alpha   90.00
_cell.angle_beta   90.00
_cell.angle_gamma   90.00
#
_symmetry.space_group_name_H-M   'P 1'
#
loop_
_entity.id
_entity.type
_entity.pdbx_description
1 polymer ?
#
loop_
_entity_poly.entity_id
_entity_poly.type
_entity_poly.pdbx_seq_one_letter_code
_entity_poly.pdbx_strand_id
1 'polypeptide(L)'
;MAISIATGSRRPFSARKNALPTRQAGFTLIELIVVIVILGILSAVALPKFLDLGRDARIASLNGAKAALAATSAMVHGQSMLSPAAGAFTNENVTVTLVEGYPSAASGGNTAAAAGIDTSDYIIRYGSATATATRPALPINSFALIPVSVANSAAGLACYTQYTGASSSGNAITPPSVTVVSTSC
;
A
#
# COMPACT_ATOMS: atom_id res chain seq x y z
N MET A 1 96.91 -9.01 -15.23
CA MET A 1 96.89 -8.13 -14.04
C MET A 1 95.77 -7.15 -14.32
N ALA A 2 94.55 -7.44 -13.78
CA ALA A 2 93.31 -6.63 -14.00
C ALA A 2 92.86 -6.10 -12.67
N ILE A 3 92.79 -4.77 -12.51
CA ILE A 3 92.39 -4.07 -11.33
C ILE A 3 90.88 -3.88 -11.42
N SER A 4 90.11 -4.48 -10.46
CA SER A 4 88.65 -4.32 -10.35
C SER A 4 88.36 -3.12 -9.42
N ILE A 5 87.65 -2.11 -9.97
CA ILE A 5 87.21 -0.90 -9.27
C ILE A 5 85.82 -1.17 -8.74
N ALA A 6 85.69 -1.21 -7.43
CA ALA A 6 84.42 -1.36 -6.73
C ALA A 6 83.63 -0.05 -6.75
N THR A 7 82.41 -0.05 -7.38
CA THR A 7 81.49 1.08 -7.46
C THR A 7 80.63 1.09 -6.19
N GLY A 8 80.83 2.10 -5.34
CA GLY A 8 80.03 2.30 -4.09
C GLY A 8 78.58 2.72 -4.39
N SER A 9 77.63 1.87 -4.04
CA SER A 9 76.19 2.19 -4.10
C SER A 9 75.78 3.20 -3.04
N ARG A 10 75.47 4.41 -3.46
CA ARG A 10 74.85 5.42 -2.57
C ARG A 10 73.36 5.09 -2.35
N ARG A 11 72.98 4.75 -1.17
CA ARG A 11 71.57 4.57 -0.79
C ARG A 11 70.86 5.94 -0.73
N PRO A 12 69.69 6.08 -1.36
CA PRO A 12 68.92 7.33 -1.27
C PRO A 12 68.40 7.50 0.17
N PHE A 13 68.58 8.71 0.71
CA PHE A 13 68.07 9.13 2.01
C PHE A 13 66.57 9.27 1.90
N SER A 14 65.78 8.32 2.48
CA SER A 14 64.35 8.38 2.51
C SER A 14 63.93 9.49 3.47
N ALA A 15 63.41 10.60 2.92
CA ALA A 15 62.82 11.68 3.69
C ALA A 15 61.52 11.17 4.38
N ARG A 16 61.61 10.96 5.68
CA ARG A 16 60.46 10.66 6.54
C ARG A 16 59.51 11.84 6.48
N LYS A 17 58.38 11.72 5.74
CA LYS A 17 57.29 12.69 5.80
C LYS A 17 56.73 12.64 7.22
N ASN A 18 56.98 13.68 7.99
CA ASN A 18 56.32 13.91 9.28
C ASN A 18 54.84 14.14 8.97
N ALA A 19 54.03 13.07 9.09
CA ALA A 19 52.59 13.22 9.11
C ALA A 19 52.24 13.98 10.38
N LEU A 20 51.68 15.19 10.21
CA LEU A 20 51.15 15.97 11.31
C LEU A 20 50.07 15.12 11.98
N PRO A 21 50.06 15.01 13.33
CA PRO A 21 49.00 14.29 14.04
C PRO A 21 47.68 15.01 13.74
N THR A 22 46.76 14.34 13.03
CA THR A 22 45.41 14.79 12.91
C THR A 22 44.83 14.80 14.31
N ARG A 23 44.47 16.00 14.81
CA ARG A 23 43.78 16.15 16.11
C ARG A 23 42.47 15.37 16.00
N GLN A 24 42.39 14.24 16.64
CA GLN A 24 41.12 13.55 16.91
C GLN A 24 40.38 14.40 17.94
N ALA A 25 39.43 15.22 17.47
CA ALA A 25 38.47 15.89 18.34
C ALA A 25 37.46 14.82 18.80
N GLY A 26 37.53 14.41 20.05
CA GLY A 26 36.50 13.59 20.69
C GLY A 26 35.28 14.42 21.04
N PHE A 27 34.08 13.81 20.98
CA PHE A 27 32.85 14.42 21.47
C PHE A 27 32.92 14.62 22.98
N THR A 28 32.44 15.76 23.45
CA THR A 28 32.33 16.00 24.90
C THR A 28 31.10 15.25 25.45
N LEU A 29 31.18 14.82 26.72
CA LEU A 29 30.06 14.14 27.38
C LEU A 29 28.81 15.05 27.44
N ILE A 30 28.98 16.37 27.59
CA ILE A 30 27.88 17.31 27.62
C ILE A 30 27.18 17.45 26.26
N GLU A 31 27.89 17.40 25.15
CA GLU A 31 27.30 17.37 23.80
C GLU A 31 26.39 16.16 23.61
N LEU A 32 26.82 14.99 24.08
CA LEU A 32 26.00 13.79 23.99
C LEU A 32 24.74 13.87 24.85
N ILE A 33 24.88 14.36 26.11
CA ILE A 33 23.73 14.49 27.02
C ILE A 33 22.69 15.48 26.47
N VAL A 34 23.13 16.64 25.97
CA VAL A 34 22.22 17.65 25.42
C VAL A 34 21.45 17.08 24.21
N VAL A 35 22.12 16.36 23.32
CA VAL A 35 21.47 15.75 22.14
C VAL A 35 20.42 14.73 22.56
N ILE A 36 20.72 13.81 23.48
CA ILE A 36 19.74 12.78 23.90
C ILE A 36 18.53 13.39 24.62
N VAL A 37 18.73 14.49 25.39
CA VAL A 37 17.62 15.20 26.04
C VAL A 37 16.71 15.87 25.00
N ILE A 38 17.29 16.56 24.01
CA ILE A 38 16.51 17.19 22.92
C ILE A 38 15.77 16.13 22.13
N LEU A 39 16.43 15.03 21.73
CA LEU A 39 15.79 13.92 21.00
C LEU A 39 14.69 13.27 21.84
N GLY A 40 14.85 13.15 23.14
CA GLY A 40 13.84 12.63 24.05
C GLY A 40 12.55 13.47 24.03
N ILE A 41 12.69 14.81 24.13
CA ILE A 41 11.55 15.72 24.08
C ILE A 41 10.87 15.70 22.72
N LEU A 42 11.64 15.72 21.62
CA LEU A 42 11.11 15.65 20.27
C LEU A 42 10.38 14.34 20.01
N SER A 43 10.92 13.23 20.47
CA SER A 43 10.31 11.91 20.32
C SER A 43 8.98 11.79 21.04
N ALA A 44 8.85 12.39 22.23
CA ALA A 44 7.60 12.36 22.99
C ALA A 44 6.43 13.04 22.24
N VAL A 45 6.71 14.06 21.43
CA VAL A 45 5.69 14.77 20.63
C VAL A 45 5.49 14.11 19.26
N ALA A 46 6.56 13.56 18.67
CA ALA A 46 6.52 12.99 17.32
C ALA A 46 5.81 11.61 17.27
N LEU A 47 6.02 10.76 18.27
CA LEU A 47 5.51 9.39 18.27
C LEU A 47 3.98 9.28 18.07
N PRO A 48 3.12 10.03 18.78
CA PRO A 48 1.68 10.01 18.56
C PRO A 48 1.31 10.39 17.12
N LYS A 49 1.97 11.40 16.55
CA LYS A 49 1.71 11.86 15.18
C LYS A 49 2.00 10.79 14.12
N PHE A 50 3.06 9.98 14.32
CA PHE A 50 3.37 8.89 13.40
C PHE A 50 2.34 7.74 13.43
N LEU A 51 1.73 7.48 14.57
CA LEU A 51 0.66 6.49 14.68
C LEU A 51 -0.59 6.94 13.91
N ASP A 52 -0.95 8.21 13.99
CA ASP A 52 -2.09 8.78 13.24
C ASP A 52 -1.87 8.74 11.72
N LEU A 53 -0.64 8.99 11.24
CA LEU A 53 -0.30 8.92 9.80
C LEU A 53 -0.58 7.54 9.20
N GLY A 54 -0.35 6.46 9.93
CA GLY A 54 -0.63 5.10 9.47
C GLY A 54 -2.13 4.87 9.25
N ARG A 55 -2.96 5.42 10.12
CA ARG A 55 -4.42 5.40 9.99
C ARG A 55 -4.87 6.23 8.79
N ASP A 56 -4.40 7.45 8.67
CA ASP A 56 -4.79 8.36 7.59
C ASP A 56 -4.36 7.83 6.22
N ALA A 57 -3.19 7.19 6.12
CA ALA A 57 -2.73 6.53 4.90
C ALA A 57 -3.67 5.38 4.49
N ARG A 58 -4.15 4.55 5.44
CA ARG A 58 -5.12 3.50 5.13
C ARG A 58 -6.46 4.08 4.67
N ILE A 59 -6.95 5.13 5.31
CA ILE A 59 -8.19 5.80 4.90
C ILE A 59 -8.05 6.40 3.50
N ALA A 60 -6.92 7.05 3.19
CA ALA A 60 -6.64 7.58 1.86
C ALA A 60 -6.60 6.48 0.80
N SER A 61 -5.96 5.35 1.10
CA SER A 61 -5.91 4.16 0.24
C SER A 61 -7.32 3.61 -0.03
N LEU A 62 -8.16 3.47 1.00
CA LEU A 62 -9.55 3.02 0.86
C LEU A 62 -10.40 3.98 0.00
N ASN A 63 -10.20 5.28 0.13
CA ASN A 63 -10.87 6.28 -0.71
C ASN A 63 -10.37 6.21 -2.16
N GLY A 64 -9.09 5.93 -2.39
CA GLY A 64 -8.55 5.65 -3.73
C GLY A 64 -9.20 4.41 -4.35
N ALA A 65 -9.31 3.32 -3.60
CA ALA A 65 -9.99 2.10 -4.04
C ALA A 65 -11.47 2.33 -4.34
N LYS A 66 -12.17 3.13 -3.50
CA LYS A 66 -13.55 3.55 -3.77
C LYS A 66 -13.67 4.28 -5.10
N ALA A 67 -12.78 5.24 -5.36
CA ALA A 67 -12.80 6.02 -6.61
C ALA A 67 -12.55 5.13 -7.83
N ALA A 68 -11.58 4.20 -7.74
CA ALA A 68 -11.28 3.24 -8.79
C ALA A 68 -12.47 2.33 -9.10
N LEU A 69 -13.11 1.75 -8.09
CA LEU A 69 -14.30 0.92 -8.26
C LEU A 69 -15.48 1.70 -8.86
N ALA A 70 -15.70 2.92 -8.42
CA ALA A 70 -16.79 3.76 -8.96
C ALA A 70 -16.53 4.11 -10.43
N ALA A 71 -15.31 4.51 -10.79
CA ALA A 71 -14.92 4.82 -12.16
C ALA A 71 -15.05 3.59 -13.07
N THR A 72 -14.55 2.42 -12.62
CA THR A 72 -14.67 1.16 -13.37
C THR A 72 -16.13 0.76 -13.55
N SER A 73 -16.95 0.90 -12.51
CA SER A 73 -18.38 0.61 -12.60
C SER A 73 -19.09 1.49 -13.65
N ALA A 74 -18.80 2.78 -13.66
CA ALA A 74 -19.37 3.70 -14.66
C ALA A 74 -18.88 3.40 -16.08
N MET A 75 -17.58 3.09 -16.24
CA MET A 75 -17.00 2.75 -17.55
C MET A 75 -17.59 1.45 -18.11
N VAL A 76 -17.66 0.41 -17.31
CA VAL A 76 -18.21 -0.89 -17.71
C VAL A 76 -19.71 -0.77 -18.03
N HIS A 77 -20.46 0.01 -17.25
CA HIS A 77 -21.86 0.28 -17.54
C HIS A 77 -22.03 1.03 -18.86
N GLY A 78 -21.21 2.05 -19.14
CA GLY A 78 -21.21 2.72 -20.42
C GLY A 78 -20.94 1.77 -21.60
N GLN A 79 -20.03 0.82 -21.44
CA GLN A 79 -19.76 -0.21 -22.44
C GLN A 79 -20.94 -1.18 -22.60
N SER A 80 -21.62 -1.58 -21.52
CA SER A 80 -22.80 -2.44 -21.58
C SER A 80 -23.95 -1.82 -22.37
N MET A 81 -24.08 -0.49 -22.34
CA MET A 81 -25.07 0.24 -23.14
C MET A 81 -24.80 0.16 -24.66
N LEU A 82 -23.55 0.02 -25.07
CA LEU A 82 -23.16 -0.15 -26.47
C LEU A 82 -23.38 -1.61 -26.94
N SER A 83 -23.42 -2.57 -26.03
CA SER A 83 -23.64 -3.99 -26.32
C SER A 83 -24.57 -4.63 -25.27
N PRO A 84 -25.86 -4.31 -25.27
CA PRO A 84 -26.78 -4.72 -24.20
C PRO A 84 -26.94 -6.23 -24.00
N ALA A 85 -26.63 -7.02 -25.02
CA ALA A 85 -26.72 -8.48 -24.95
C ALA A 85 -25.45 -9.16 -24.37
N ALA A 86 -24.39 -8.39 -24.09
CA ALA A 86 -23.16 -8.94 -23.55
C ALA A 86 -23.33 -9.23 -22.04
N GLY A 87 -23.18 -10.49 -21.66
CA GLY A 87 -23.13 -10.91 -20.24
C GLY A 87 -21.78 -10.66 -19.56
N ALA A 88 -20.76 -10.28 -20.33
CA ALA A 88 -19.42 -9.98 -19.87
C ALA A 88 -18.74 -8.96 -20.80
N PHE A 89 -17.77 -8.24 -20.26
CA PHE A 89 -16.93 -7.28 -20.97
C PHE A 89 -15.46 -7.59 -20.71
N THR A 90 -14.64 -7.64 -21.75
CA THR A 90 -13.21 -7.92 -21.65
C THR A 90 -12.41 -6.68 -22.02
N ASN A 91 -11.53 -6.23 -21.12
CA ASN A 91 -10.57 -5.17 -21.35
C ASN A 91 -9.21 -5.59 -20.80
N GLU A 92 -8.14 -5.35 -21.58
CA GLU A 92 -6.75 -5.66 -21.19
C GLU A 92 -6.58 -7.05 -20.54
N ASN A 93 -7.18 -8.07 -21.15
CA ASN A 93 -7.14 -9.46 -20.66
C ASN A 93 -7.91 -9.73 -19.35
N VAL A 94 -8.67 -8.77 -18.82
CA VAL A 94 -9.58 -8.95 -17.69
C VAL A 94 -11.01 -9.02 -18.20
N THR A 95 -11.66 -10.16 -17.99
CA THR A 95 -13.07 -10.34 -18.31
C THR A 95 -13.93 -10.07 -17.09
N VAL A 96 -14.75 -9.04 -17.15
CA VAL A 96 -15.69 -8.64 -16.10
C VAL A 96 -17.06 -9.21 -16.41
N THR A 97 -17.64 -9.98 -15.51
CA THR A 97 -19.02 -10.45 -15.60
C THR A 97 -19.99 -9.32 -15.28
N LEU A 98 -21.06 -9.21 -16.06
CA LEU A 98 -22.09 -8.17 -15.87
C LEU A 98 -23.32 -8.74 -15.18
N VAL A 99 -23.93 -7.88 -14.34
CA VAL A 99 -25.25 -8.08 -13.72
C VAL A 99 -26.01 -6.78 -13.91
N GLU A 100 -27.15 -6.84 -14.60
CA GLU A 100 -27.97 -5.67 -14.92
C GLU A 100 -27.18 -4.53 -15.63
N GLY A 101 -26.19 -4.91 -16.47
CA GLY A 101 -25.33 -3.96 -17.18
C GLY A 101 -24.23 -3.33 -16.33
N TYR A 102 -24.01 -3.77 -15.10
CA TYR A 102 -22.97 -3.32 -14.19
C TYR A 102 -22.00 -4.44 -13.82
N PRO A 103 -20.76 -4.12 -13.37
CA PRO A 103 -19.82 -5.12 -12.90
C PRO A 103 -20.38 -5.94 -11.73
N SER A 104 -20.22 -7.25 -11.81
CA SER A 104 -20.69 -8.19 -10.79
C SER A 104 -19.86 -8.09 -9.50
N ALA A 105 -20.53 -8.14 -8.36
CA ALA A 105 -19.89 -8.26 -7.05
C ALA A 105 -19.57 -9.72 -6.64
N ALA A 106 -19.92 -10.69 -7.46
CA ALA A 106 -19.67 -12.10 -7.16
C ALA A 106 -18.21 -12.47 -7.26
N SER A 107 -17.82 -13.53 -6.57
CA SER A 107 -16.51 -14.17 -6.75
C SER A 107 -16.34 -14.62 -8.19
N GLY A 108 -15.23 -14.23 -8.82
CA GLY A 108 -15.00 -14.48 -10.26
C GLY A 108 -15.56 -13.41 -11.20
N GLY A 109 -16.27 -12.39 -10.69
CA GLY A 109 -16.73 -11.26 -11.50
C GLY A 109 -15.62 -10.32 -11.96
N ASN A 110 -14.42 -10.45 -11.41
CA ASN A 110 -13.19 -9.70 -11.71
C ASN A 110 -13.30 -8.17 -11.62
N THR A 111 -14.33 -7.66 -10.96
CA THR A 111 -14.56 -6.21 -10.82
C THR A 111 -13.41 -5.49 -10.12
N ALA A 112 -12.84 -6.10 -9.07
CA ALA A 112 -11.68 -5.54 -8.38
C ALA A 112 -10.43 -5.52 -9.29
N ALA A 113 -10.17 -6.59 -10.04
CA ALA A 113 -9.06 -6.67 -10.97
C ALA A 113 -9.20 -5.62 -12.11
N ALA A 114 -10.40 -5.45 -12.65
CA ALA A 114 -10.69 -4.43 -13.66
C ALA A 114 -10.53 -3.00 -13.13
N ALA A 115 -10.69 -2.80 -11.82
CA ALA A 115 -10.42 -1.52 -11.15
C ALA A 115 -8.93 -1.32 -10.83
N GLY A 116 -8.05 -2.22 -11.25
CA GLY A 116 -6.61 -2.15 -10.96
C GLY A 116 -6.26 -2.41 -9.49
N ILE A 117 -7.15 -3.08 -8.76
CA ILE A 117 -6.92 -3.42 -7.35
C ILE A 117 -6.02 -4.66 -7.27
N ASP A 118 -4.83 -4.47 -6.68
CA ASP A 118 -3.88 -5.56 -6.48
C ASP A 118 -4.17 -6.33 -5.18
N THR A 119 -4.06 -7.65 -5.26
CA THR A 119 -4.20 -8.55 -4.10
C THR A 119 -2.98 -8.51 -3.17
N SER A 120 -1.88 -7.88 -3.56
CA SER A 120 -0.75 -7.57 -2.67
C SER A 120 -1.09 -6.48 -1.65
N ASP A 121 -1.97 -5.54 -2.02
CA ASP A 121 -2.35 -4.40 -1.18
C ASP A 121 -3.65 -4.64 -0.41
N TYR A 122 -4.57 -5.42 -1.01
CA TYR A 122 -5.90 -5.67 -0.45
C TYR A 122 -6.27 -7.15 -0.42
N ILE A 123 -6.86 -7.58 0.67
CA ILE A 123 -7.57 -8.86 0.73
C ILE A 123 -9.03 -8.64 0.32
N ILE A 124 -9.48 -9.37 -0.71
CA ILE A 124 -10.85 -9.33 -1.18
C ILE A 124 -11.69 -10.35 -0.38
N ARG A 125 -12.76 -9.88 0.25
CA ARG A 125 -13.72 -10.72 0.97
C ARG A 125 -15.10 -10.57 0.31
N TYR A 126 -15.57 -11.64 -0.32
CA TYR A 126 -16.88 -11.65 -0.95
C TYR A 126 -18.00 -11.82 0.07
N GLY A 127 -19.22 -11.41 -0.27
CA GLY A 127 -20.37 -11.38 0.61
C GLY A 127 -20.62 -12.65 1.41
N SER A 128 -20.89 -12.47 2.70
CA SER A 128 -21.30 -13.49 3.63
C SER A 128 -22.06 -12.82 4.76
N ALA A 129 -23.26 -13.29 5.03
CA ALA A 129 -24.07 -12.76 6.11
C ALA A 129 -23.47 -12.99 7.51
N THR A 130 -22.54 -13.94 7.64
CA THR A 130 -21.90 -14.26 8.92
C THR A 130 -20.54 -13.61 9.02
N ALA A 131 -20.34 -12.77 10.04
CA ALA A 131 -19.04 -12.25 10.42
C ALA A 131 -18.19 -13.33 11.11
N THR A 132 -16.88 -13.23 10.97
CA THR A 132 -15.89 -14.01 11.75
C THR A 132 -14.93 -13.05 12.46
N ALA A 133 -13.97 -13.58 13.23
CA ALA A 133 -12.98 -12.75 13.92
C ALA A 133 -12.17 -11.82 12.99
N THR A 134 -12.06 -12.16 11.70
CA THR A 134 -11.24 -11.41 10.72
C THR A 134 -11.99 -11.10 9.42
N ARG A 135 -13.31 -11.34 9.38
CA ARG A 135 -14.14 -11.09 8.21
C ARG A 135 -15.40 -10.35 8.61
N PRO A 136 -15.69 -9.17 8.04
CA PRO A 136 -16.94 -8.46 8.27
C PRO A 136 -18.15 -9.24 7.69
N ALA A 137 -19.33 -9.09 8.30
CA ALA A 137 -20.58 -9.48 7.66
C ALA A 137 -20.86 -8.54 6.50
N LEU A 138 -21.12 -9.10 5.32
CA LEU A 138 -21.35 -8.36 4.08
C LEU A 138 -22.61 -8.90 3.39
N PRO A 139 -23.39 -8.06 2.70
CA PRO A 139 -24.47 -8.53 1.82
C PRO A 139 -23.94 -9.55 0.80
N ILE A 140 -24.77 -10.54 0.44
CA ILE A 140 -24.36 -11.62 -0.47
C ILE A 140 -23.87 -11.05 -1.83
N ASN A 141 -24.56 -10.02 -2.35
CA ASN A 141 -24.17 -9.35 -3.60
C ASN A 141 -23.20 -8.20 -3.32
N SER A 142 -22.10 -8.46 -2.58
CA SER A 142 -21.07 -7.46 -2.33
C SER A 142 -19.70 -8.10 -2.12
N PHE A 143 -18.65 -7.28 -2.17
CA PHE A 143 -17.32 -7.64 -1.67
C PHE A 143 -16.69 -6.46 -0.94
N ALA A 144 -15.77 -6.77 -0.03
CA ALA A 144 -14.96 -5.77 0.67
C ALA A 144 -13.49 -5.90 0.29
N LEU A 145 -12.84 -4.77 0.13
CA LEU A 145 -11.40 -4.59 -0.02
C LEU A 145 -10.83 -4.17 1.34
N ILE A 146 -10.10 -5.06 1.98
CA ILE A 146 -9.50 -4.82 3.29
C ILE A 146 -8.00 -4.66 3.09
N PRO A 147 -7.36 -3.55 3.55
CA PRO A 147 -5.90 -3.41 3.46
C PRO A 147 -5.19 -4.58 4.13
N VAL A 148 -4.17 -5.16 3.48
CA VAL A 148 -3.44 -6.33 3.97
C VAL A 148 -2.90 -6.11 5.38
N SER A 149 -2.48 -4.88 5.69
CA SER A 149 -1.94 -4.50 7.01
C SER A 149 -2.89 -4.75 8.19
N VAL A 150 -4.21 -4.79 7.96
CA VAL A 150 -5.23 -4.97 9.00
C VAL A 150 -6.18 -6.16 8.75
N ALA A 151 -6.09 -6.80 7.59
CA ALA A 151 -7.07 -7.78 7.11
C ALA A 151 -7.21 -9.03 8.01
N ASN A 152 -6.16 -9.38 8.75
CA ASN A 152 -6.15 -10.54 9.65
C ASN A 152 -6.28 -10.14 11.13
N SER A 153 -6.82 -8.97 11.41
CA SER A 153 -7.04 -8.45 12.76
C SER A 153 -8.49 -7.97 12.94
N ALA A 154 -8.89 -7.72 14.17
CA ALA A 154 -10.19 -7.12 14.47
C ALA A 154 -10.39 -5.73 13.82
N ALA A 155 -9.30 -5.00 13.56
CA ALA A 155 -9.38 -3.72 12.86
C ALA A 155 -9.93 -3.88 11.43
N GLY A 156 -9.62 -4.96 10.73
CA GLY A 156 -10.13 -5.25 9.40
C GLY A 156 -11.65 -5.39 9.32
N LEU A 157 -12.33 -5.62 10.44
CA LEU A 157 -13.80 -5.71 10.50
C LEU A 157 -14.48 -4.36 10.24
N ALA A 158 -13.79 -3.25 10.45
CA ALA A 158 -14.33 -1.90 10.28
C ALA A 158 -13.31 -0.96 9.58
N CYS A 159 -12.46 -1.53 8.73
CA CYS A 159 -11.49 -0.81 7.88
C CYS A 159 -11.50 -1.43 6.49
N TYR A 160 -12.46 -1.06 5.64
CA TYR A 160 -12.60 -1.61 4.30
C TYR A 160 -13.38 -0.69 3.36
N THR A 161 -13.21 -0.90 2.06
CA THR A 161 -14.09 -0.37 1.03
C THR A 161 -15.01 -1.49 0.55
N GLN A 162 -16.32 -1.27 0.60
CA GLN A 162 -17.31 -2.23 0.15
C GLN A 162 -17.89 -1.79 -1.20
N TYR A 163 -17.91 -2.72 -2.13
CA TYR A 163 -18.67 -2.63 -3.37
C TYR A 163 -19.90 -3.51 -3.24
N THR A 164 -21.08 -2.94 -3.41
CA THR A 164 -22.35 -3.69 -3.51
C THR A 164 -22.78 -3.65 -4.97
N GLY A 165 -22.98 -4.82 -5.57
CA GLY A 165 -23.35 -4.97 -6.96
C GLY A 165 -24.76 -4.48 -7.25
N ALA A 166 -25.05 -4.26 -8.52
CA ALA A 166 -26.40 -3.96 -8.97
C ALA A 166 -27.37 -5.09 -8.64
N SER A 167 -28.62 -4.73 -8.41
CA SER A 167 -29.70 -5.71 -8.18
C SER A 167 -30.96 -5.26 -8.88
N SER A 168 -31.83 -6.19 -9.23
CA SER A 168 -33.15 -5.91 -9.79
C SER A 168 -34.26 -6.36 -8.86
N SER A 169 -35.31 -5.57 -8.81
CA SER A 169 -36.55 -5.90 -8.11
C SER A 169 -37.72 -5.55 -9.05
N GLY A 170 -38.32 -6.57 -9.66
CA GLY A 170 -39.27 -6.36 -10.78
C GLY A 170 -38.55 -5.67 -11.95
N ASN A 171 -39.10 -4.54 -12.40
CA ASN A 171 -38.53 -3.75 -13.51
C ASN A 171 -37.59 -2.63 -13.06
N ALA A 172 -37.33 -2.49 -11.78
CA ALA A 172 -36.45 -1.45 -11.25
C ALA A 172 -35.04 -2.00 -11.00
N ILE A 173 -34.03 -1.38 -11.61
CA ILE A 173 -32.62 -1.68 -11.39
C ILE A 173 -32.08 -0.72 -10.32
N THR A 174 -31.52 -1.25 -9.26
CA THR A 174 -30.74 -0.51 -8.28
C THR A 174 -29.28 -0.53 -8.70
N PRO A 175 -28.66 0.62 -9.04
CA PRO A 175 -27.26 0.65 -9.43
C PRO A 175 -26.32 0.25 -8.28
N PRO A 176 -25.07 -0.15 -8.59
CA PRO A 176 -24.10 -0.51 -7.59
C PRO A 176 -23.71 0.69 -6.72
N SER A 177 -23.28 0.40 -5.50
CA SER A 177 -22.81 1.42 -4.56
C SER A 177 -21.44 1.07 -4.00
N VAL A 178 -20.63 2.10 -3.72
CA VAL A 178 -19.31 1.93 -3.10
C VAL A 178 -19.23 2.77 -1.83
N THR A 179 -19.02 2.11 -0.70
CA THR A 179 -18.93 2.73 0.63
C THR A 179 -17.58 2.44 1.28
N VAL A 180 -17.12 3.34 2.14
CA VAL A 180 -15.91 3.15 2.95
C VAL A 180 -16.32 3.08 4.41
N VAL A 181 -15.82 2.06 5.11
CA VAL A 181 -15.90 1.90 6.56
C VAL A 181 -14.50 2.08 7.11
N SER A 182 -14.28 3.08 7.97
CA SER A 182 -12.94 3.50 8.43
C SER A 182 -12.85 3.71 9.94
N THR A 183 -13.82 3.15 10.71
CA THR A 183 -13.89 3.37 12.16
C THR A 183 -12.75 2.72 12.92
N SER A 184 -12.15 1.65 12.39
CA SER A 184 -11.06 0.92 13.02
C SER A 184 -9.77 0.87 12.17
N CYS A 185 -9.61 1.82 11.22
CA CYS A 185 -8.39 1.92 10.46
C CYS A 185 -7.22 2.40 11.33
#